data_15ce3c1cdad607f2a007bbc4411ab9b5
#
_entry.id   15ce3c1cdad607f2a007bbc4411ab9b5
#
_cell.length_a   1.000
_cell.length_b   1.000
_cell.length_c   1.000
_cell.angle_alpha   90.00
_cell.angle_beta   90.00
_cell.angle_gamma   90.00
#
_symmetry.space_group_name_H-M   'P 1'
#
loop_
_entity.id
_entity.type
_entity.pdbx_description
1 polymer ?
#
loop_
_entity_poly.entity_id
_entity_poly.type
_entity_poly.pdbx_seq_one_letter_code
_entity_poly.pdbx_strand_id
1 'polypeptide(L)'
;MNPDRNVEIYTDGACLGNPGPGGYGVVLLFGEHRRELSGGFRLTTNNRMELLAVIKGLEALKEVCQVTLYSDSKYVVDAVTQGWARRWQTNGWMRNRRERAINPDLWETLLPLCQQHRVDFRWVKGHAGVPENERCDRLAVAAAQQPDLPADHGYTAEGQVGSRPI
;
A
#
# COMPACT_ATOMS: atom_id res chain seq x y z
N MET A 1 -17.87 16.41 1.95
CA MET A 1 -16.70 16.31 1.06
C MET A 1 -16.46 17.65 0.40
N ASN A 2 -15.25 18.13 0.41
CA ASN A 2 -14.86 19.33 -0.32
C ASN A 2 -14.42 18.91 -1.74
N PRO A 3 -15.22 19.19 -2.78
CA PRO A 3 -14.88 18.74 -4.13
C PRO A 3 -13.63 19.43 -4.70
N ASP A 4 -13.19 20.51 -4.10
CA ASP A 4 -11.98 21.21 -4.54
C ASP A 4 -10.71 20.62 -3.93
N ARG A 5 -10.83 19.64 -3.05
CA ARG A 5 -9.67 19.00 -2.43
C ARG A 5 -9.22 17.80 -3.24
N ASN A 6 -8.45 18.09 -4.26
CA ASN A 6 -7.81 17.07 -5.07
C ASN A 6 -6.39 16.85 -4.55
N VAL A 7 -6.10 15.62 -4.17
CA VAL A 7 -4.78 15.20 -3.69
C VAL A 7 -4.24 14.17 -4.66
N GLU A 8 -2.99 14.31 -5.03
CA GLU A 8 -2.27 13.27 -5.74
C GLU A 8 -1.38 12.54 -4.75
N ILE A 9 -1.47 11.21 -4.74
CA ILE A 9 -0.65 10.37 -3.86
C ILE A 9 0.12 9.40 -4.73
N TYR A 10 1.45 9.40 -4.60
CA TYR A 10 2.32 8.41 -5.20
C TYR A 10 2.81 7.48 -4.10
N THR A 11 2.86 6.19 -4.40
CA THR A 11 3.19 5.16 -3.41
C THR A 11 4.14 4.14 -4.03
N ASP A 12 5.02 3.60 -3.20
CA ASP A 12 5.86 2.48 -3.60
C ASP A 12 6.26 1.66 -2.37
N GLY A 13 6.57 0.40 -2.61
CA GLY A 13 7.10 -0.50 -1.61
C GLY A 13 8.33 -1.20 -2.15
N ALA A 14 9.28 -1.48 -1.28
CA ALA A 14 10.51 -2.17 -1.63
C ALA A 14 10.88 -3.17 -0.55
N CYS A 15 11.51 -4.26 -0.96
CA CYS A 15 11.97 -5.28 -0.03
C CYS A 15 13.36 -5.73 -0.45
N LEU A 16 14.29 -5.72 0.51
CA LEU A 16 15.66 -6.16 0.29
C LEU A 16 15.71 -7.68 0.49
N GLY A 17 15.44 -8.41 -0.59
CA GLY A 17 15.07 -9.82 -0.49
C GLY A 17 13.58 -9.92 -0.19
N ASN A 18 12.89 -10.88 -0.75
CA ASN A 18 11.44 -11.00 -0.62
C ASN A 18 11.07 -12.42 -0.19
N PRO A 19 10.92 -12.70 1.14
CA PRO A 19 10.86 -11.74 2.25
C PRO A 19 12.23 -11.23 2.70
N GLY A 20 12.21 -10.11 3.42
CA GLY A 20 13.39 -9.47 3.96
C GLY A 20 13.06 -8.13 4.58
N PRO A 21 14.07 -7.32 4.91
CA PRO A 21 13.82 -5.94 5.32
C PRO A 21 13.11 -5.19 4.21
N GLY A 22 12.05 -4.49 4.56
CA GLY A 22 11.28 -3.75 3.57
C GLY A 22 10.88 -2.37 4.04
N GLY A 23 10.48 -1.53 3.10
CA GLY A 23 10.04 -0.18 3.39
C GLY A 23 8.98 0.28 2.43
N TYR A 24 8.29 1.34 2.83
CA TYR A 24 7.31 2.03 1.99
C TYR A 24 7.71 3.49 1.84
N GLY A 25 7.31 4.07 0.71
CA GLY A 25 7.49 5.48 0.43
C GLY A 25 6.23 6.07 -0.14
N VAL A 26 5.91 7.29 0.28
CA VAL A 26 4.70 8.00 -0.12
C VAL A 26 5.06 9.46 -0.40
N VAL A 27 4.51 9.99 -1.48
CA VAL A 27 4.55 11.42 -1.78
C VAL A 27 3.12 11.91 -1.94
N LEU A 28 2.74 12.90 -1.13
CA LEU A 28 1.44 13.54 -1.22
C LEU A 28 1.61 14.94 -1.79
N LEU A 29 0.82 15.26 -2.81
CA LEU A 29 0.83 16.57 -3.45
C LEU A 29 -0.56 17.18 -3.37
N PHE A 30 -0.64 18.38 -2.83
CA PHE A 30 -1.86 19.15 -2.77
C PHE A 30 -1.54 20.62 -3.06
N GLY A 31 -1.91 21.09 -4.25
CA GLY A 31 -1.51 22.42 -4.71
C GLY A 31 0.02 22.55 -4.70
N GLU A 32 0.52 23.51 -3.97
CA GLU A 32 1.96 23.73 -3.80
C GLU A 32 2.54 22.97 -2.60
N HIS A 33 1.68 22.30 -1.83
CA HIS A 33 2.11 21.55 -0.65
C HIS A 33 2.59 20.18 -1.04
N ARG A 34 3.69 19.76 -0.44
CA ARG A 34 4.29 18.44 -0.64
C ARG A 34 4.59 17.82 0.72
N ARG A 35 4.24 16.56 0.88
CA ARG A 35 4.58 15.80 2.06
C ARG A 35 5.12 14.44 1.66
N GLU A 36 6.18 14.01 2.31
CA GLU A 36 6.76 12.70 2.09
C GLU A 36 6.66 11.86 3.36
N LEU A 37 6.31 10.60 3.21
CA LEU A 37 6.24 9.64 4.30
C LEU A 37 7.04 8.40 3.94
N SER A 38 7.66 7.79 4.93
CA SER A 38 8.35 6.52 4.74
C SER A 38 8.45 5.77 6.07
N GLY A 39 8.67 4.47 5.98
CA GLY A 39 8.90 3.62 7.12
C GLY A 39 9.27 2.24 6.66
N GLY A 40 9.78 1.41 7.59
CA GLY A 40 10.23 0.08 7.23
C GLY A 40 10.05 -0.93 8.34
N PHE A 41 10.27 -2.19 7.98
CA PHE A 41 10.14 -3.34 8.87
C PHE A 41 11.29 -4.32 8.61
N ARG A 42 11.71 -5.02 9.66
CA ARG A 42 12.89 -5.90 9.55
C ARG A 42 12.63 -7.18 8.75
N LEU A 43 11.38 -7.63 8.68
CA LEU A 43 11.00 -8.80 7.89
C LEU A 43 9.59 -8.63 7.37
N THR A 44 9.45 -8.52 6.06
CA THR A 44 8.16 -8.31 5.41
C THR A 44 8.27 -8.73 3.94
N THR A 45 7.28 -8.40 3.13
CA THR A 45 7.25 -8.69 1.70
C THR A 45 7.02 -7.44 0.89
N ASN A 46 7.36 -7.52 -0.38
CA ASN A 46 7.14 -6.41 -1.32
C ASN A 46 5.66 -6.02 -1.38
N ASN A 47 4.77 -7.00 -1.52
CA ASN A 47 3.33 -6.71 -1.60
C ASN A 47 2.78 -6.06 -0.35
N ARG A 48 3.25 -6.47 0.84
CA ARG A 48 2.84 -5.82 2.08
C ARG A 48 3.26 -4.35 2.11
N MET A 49 4.47 -4.06 1.64
CA MET A 49 4.97 -2.68 1.62
C MET A 49 4.22 -1.83 0.58
N GLU A 50 3.86 -2.41 -0.55
CA GLU A 50 3.03 -1.74 -1.55
C GLU A 50 1.66 -1.35 -0.98
N LEU A 51 1.00 -2.28 -0.30
CA LEU A 51 -0.28 -2.03 0.37
C LEU A 51 -0.15 -0.99 1.48
N LEU A 52 0.88 -1.11 2.29
CA LEU A 52 1.06 -0.22 3.43
C LEU A 52 1.36 1.21 2.98
N ALA A 53 2.07 1.39 1.86
CA ALA A 53 2.27 2.71 1.28
C ALA A 53 0.94 3.40 0.97
N VAL A 54 0.01 2.67 0.36
CA VAL A 54 -1.33 3.20 0.07
C VAL A 54 -2.07 3.56 1.35
N ILE A 55 -2.04 2.65 2.33
CA ILE A 55 -2.70 2.88 3.63
C ILE A 55 -2.14 4.14 4.30
N LYS A 56 -0.83 4.26 4.38
CA LYS A 56 -0.19 5.41 5.03
C LYS A 56 -0.49 6.72 4.31
N GLY A 57 -0.55 6.68 2.98
CA GLY A 57 -0.92 7.85 2.20
C GLY A 57 -2.35 8.31 2.50
N LEU A 58 -3.30 7.38 2.50
CA LEU A 58 -4.70 7.72 2.77
C LEU A 58 -4.93 8.11 4.23
N GLU A 59 -4.26 7.46 5.17
CA GLU A 59 -4.34 7.81 6.60
C GLU A 59 -3.83 9.21 6.91
N ALA A 60 -2.93 9.73 6.08
CA ALA A 60 -2.39 11.07 6.27
C ALA A 60 -3.38 12.18 5.97
N LEU A 61 -4.48 11.86 5.30
CA LEU A 61 -5.50 12.83 4.93
C LEU A 61 -6.41 13.12 6.13
N LYS A 62 -6.54 14.39 6.49
CA LYS A 62 -7.32 14.82 7.66
C LYS A 62 -8.79 15.03 7.36
N GLU A 63 -9.15 15.11 6.09
CA GLU A 63 -10.50 15.35 5.62
C GLU A 63 -10.81 14.40 4.48
N VAL A 64 -12.09 14.25 4.17
CA VAL A 64 -12.51 13.51 2.98
C VAL A 64 -12.00 14.24 1.74
N CYS A 65 -11.23 13.55 0.91
CA CYS A 65 -10.60 14.12 -0.28
C CYS A 65 -10.98 13.33 -1.52
N GLN A 66 -10.87 14.00 -2.66
CA GLN A 66 -10.76 13.31 -3.93
C GLN A 66 -9.29 13.04 -4.18
N VAL A 67 -8.94 11.78 -4.40
CA VAL A 67 -7.55 11.32 -4.48
C VAL A 67 -7.31 10.66 -5.83
N THR A 68 -6.23 11.05 -6.49
CA THR A 68 -5.66 10.27 -7.58
C THR A 68 -4.43 9.58 -7.01
N LEU A 69 -4.46 8.25 -6.98
CA LEU A 69 -3.42 7.45 -6.35
C LEU A 69 -2.67 6.65 -7.41
N TYR A 70 -1.37 6.85 -7.44
CA TYR A 70 -0.47 6.19 -8.41
C TYR A 70 0.35 5.12 -7.71
N SER A 71 0.36 3.93 -8.29
CA SER A 71 1.16 2.80 -7.82
C SER A 71 1.72 2.04 -9.01
N ASP A 72 2.92 1.51 -8.88
CA ASP A 72 3.47 0.61 -9.89
C ASP A 72 3.16 -0.86 -9.60
N SER A 73 2.43 -1.13 -8.54
CA SER A 73 2.01 -2.48 -8.18
C SER A 73 0.70 -2.84 -8.88
N LYS A 74 0.77 -3.71 -9.87
CA LYS A 74 -0.44 -4.23 -10.51
C LYS A 74 -1.31 -5.02 -9.54
N TYR A 75 -0.69 -5.74 -8.62
CA TYR A 75 -1.42 -6.48 -7.59
C TYR A 75 -2.37 -5.56 -6.82
N VAL A 76 -1.87 -4.42 -6.35
CA VAL A 76 -2.68 -3.47 -5.57
C VAL A 76 -3.74 -2.81 -6.44
N VAL A 77 -3.33 -2.26 -7.58
CA VAL A 77 -4.23 -1.52 -8.47
C VAL A 77 -5.34 -2.44 -8.98
N ASP A 78 -5.00 -3.63 -9.45
CA ASP A 78 -5.99 -4.55 -10.00
C ASP A 78 -6.92 -5.11 -8.92
N ALA A 79 -6.39 -5.42 -7.74
CA ALA A 79 -7.22 -5.93 -6.65
C ALA A 79 -8.30 -4.94 -6.23
N VAL A 80 -8.01 -3.64 -6.32
CA VAL A 80 -8.99 -2.60 -6.03
C VAL A 80 -9.90 -2.36 -7.22
N THR A 81 -9.33 -2.09 -8.40
CA THR A 81 -10.11 -1.66 -9.56
C THR A 81 -10.94 -2.77 -10.18
N GLN A 82 -10.50 -4.02 -10.10
CA GLN A 82 -11.25 -5.18 -10.57
C GLN A 82 -12.20 -5.75 -9.52
N GLY A 83 -12.21 -5.18 -8.32
CA GLY A 83 -13.10 -5.61 -7.26
C GLY A 83 -12.67 -6.90 -6.57
N TRP A 84 -11.44 -7.38 -6.79
CA TRP A 84 -10.97 -8.65 -6.22
C TRP A 84 -10.92 -8.61 -4.69
N ALA A 85 -10.39 -7.52 -4.13
CA ALA A 85 -10.24 -7.40 -2.68
C ALA A 85 -11.60 -7.43 -1.97
N ARG A 86 -12.60 -6.78 -2.53
CA ARG A 86 -13.96 -6.82 -1.97
C ARG A 86 -14.58 -8.21 -2.06
N ARG A 87 -14.33 -8.93 -3.15
CA ARG A 87 -14.80 -10.30 -3.27
C ARG A 87 -14.13 -11.22 -2.26
N TRP A 88 -12.82 -11.05 -2.04
CA TRP A 88 -12.11 -11.82 -1.01
C TRP A 88 -12.72 -11.55 0.37
N GLN A 89 -12.96 -10.30 0.70
CA GLN A 89 -13.58 -9.92 1.97
C GLN A 89 -14.95 -10.56 2.15
N THR A 90 -15.79 -10.49 1.12
CA THR A 90 -17.13 -11.08 1.14
C THR A 90 -17.07 -12.60 1.31
N ASN A 91 -16.05 -13.24 0.80
CA ASN A 91 -15.87 -14.68 0.86
C ASN A 91 -15.00 -15.13 2.05
N GLY A 92 -14.93 -14.35 3.11
CA GLY A 92 -14.16 -14.71 4.30
C GLY A 92 -12.65 -14.75 4.06
N TRP A 93 -12.19 -13.89 3.17
CA TRP A 93 -10.77 -13.79 2.77
C TRP A 93 -10.29 -15.06 2.06
N MET A 94 -11.16 -15.66 1.27
CA MET A 94 -10.81 -16.74 0.36
C MET A 94 -10.71 -16.18 -1.07
N ARG A 95 -9.60 -16.47 -1.72
CA ARG A 95 -9.38 -16.11 -3.12
C ARG A 95 -10.13 -17.06 -4.05
N ASN A 96 -10.17 -18.33 -3.66
CA ASN A 96 -10.94 -19.37 -4.34
C ASN A 96 -11.31 -20.45 -3.33
N ARG A 97 -11.80 -21.59 -3.78
CA ARG A 97 -12.24 -22.67 -2.89
C ARG A 97 -11.13 -23.24 -2.02
N ARG A 98 -9.88 -23.13 -2.44
CA ARG A 98 -8.74 -23.81 -1.82
C ARG A 98 -7.76 -22.85 -1.16
N GLU A 99 -7.68 -21.62 -1.64
CA GLU A 99 -6.61 -20.70 -1.29
C GLU A 99 -7.15 -19.46 -0.61
N ARG A 100 -6.50 -19.06 0.46
CA ARG A 100 -6.78 -17.79 1.10
C ARG A 100 -6.18 -16.64 0.30
N ALA A 101 -6.86 -15.50 0.33
CA ALA A 101 -6.27 -14.25 -0.12
C ALA A 101 -5.11 -13.90 0.80
N ILE A 102 -4.05 -13.34 0.22
CA ILE A 102 -2.89 -12.91 1.02
C ILE A 102 -3.11 -11.50 1.56
N ASN A 103 -2.45 -11.22 2.68
CA ASN A 103 -2.46 -9.89 3.33
C ASN A 103 -3.86 -9.40 3.76
N PRO A 104 -4.72 -10.26 4.30
CA PRO A 104 -6.08 -9.84 4.66
C PRO A 104 -6.09 -8.73 5.70
N ASP A 105 -5.11 -8.70 6.62
CA ASP A 105 -4.98 -7.65 7.63
C ASP A 105 -4.85 -6.26 6.99
N LEU A 106 -4.02 -6.15 5.97
CA LEU A 106 -3.80 -4.87 5.28
C LEU A 106 -5.02 -4.49 4.42
N TRP A 107 -5.63 -5.46 3.74
CA TRP A 107 -6.84 -5.19 2.98
C TRP A 107 -8.00 -4.75 3.87
N GLU A 108 -8.13 -5.33 5.07
CA GLU A 108 -9.16 -4.90 6.03
C GLU A 108 -8.97 -3.45 6.45
N THR A 109 -7.73 -2.97 6.50
CA THR A 109 -7.44 -1.57 6.82
C THR A 109 -7.65 -0.67 5.60
N LEU A 110 -7.27 -1.13 4.41
CA LEU A 110 -7.31 -0.31 3.21
C LEU A 110 -8.73 -0.08 2.68
N LEU A 111 -9.56 -1.11 2.65
CA LEU A 111 -10.88 -1.01 2.03
C LEU A 111 -11.77 0.08 2.65
N PRO A 112 -11.83 0.23 3.98
CA PRO A 112 -12.58 1.35 4.57
C PRO A 112 -12.03 2.72 4.18
N LEU A 113 -10.72 2.85 4.06
CA LEU A 113 -10.09 4.11 3.63
C LEU A 113 -10.50 4.47 2.21
N CYS A 114 -10.60 3.48 1.32
CA CYS A 114 -11.06 3.68 -0.05
C CYS A 114 -12.53 4.11 -0.11
N GLN A 115 -13.33 3.72 0.88
CA GLN A 115 -14.73 4.14 0.98
C GLN A 115 -14.87 5.53 1.59
N GLN A 116 -13.97 5.88 2.51
CA GLN A 116 -13.98 7.18 3.18
C GLN A 116 -13.65 8.32 2.21
N HIS A 117 -12.72 8.07 1.30
CA HIS A 117 -12.31 9.03 0.28
C HIS A 117 -12.80 8.61 -1.09
N ARG A 118 -12.78 9.52 -2.06
CA ARG A 118 -13.01 9.17 -3.44
C ARG A 118 -11.64 8.93 -4.09
N VAL A 119 -11.25 7.67 -4.23
CA VAL A 119 -9.91 7.30 -4.69
C VAL A 119 -9.96 6.71 -6.10
N ASP A 120 -9.24 7.35 -7.01
CA ASP A 120 -9.03 6.86 -8.37
C ASP A 120 -7.63 6.25 -8.41
N PHE A 121 -7.54 4.92 -8.51
CA PHE A 121 -6.28 4.20 -8.58
C PHE A 121 -5.78 4.15 -10.00
N ARG A 122 -4.53 4.54 -10.21
CA ARG A 122 -3.87 4.51 -11.51
C ARG A 122 -2.56 3.76 -11.42
N TRP A 123 -2.39 2.82 -12.33
CA TRP A 123 -1.12 2.12 -12.46
C TRP A 123 -0.13 2.96 -13.24
N VAL A 124 1.12 3.02 -12.77
CA VAL A 124 2.25 3.59 -13.48
C VAL A 124 3.32 2.52 -13.61
N LYS A 125 4.05 2.56 -14.73
CA LYS A 125 5.16 1.63 -14.90
C LYS A 125 6.32 2.06 -14.00
N GLY A 126 6.81 1.12 -13.18
CA GLY A 126 7.96 1.37 -12.32
C GLY A 126 9.22 1.61 -13.12
N HIS A 127 10.10 2.47 -12.61
CA HIS A 127 11.40 2.83 -13.21
C HIS A 127 11.28 3.35 -14.66
N ALA A 128 10.17 4.01 -14.96
CA ALA A 128 9.90 4.53 -16.31
C ALA A 128 10.04 6.06 -16.38
N GLY A 129 10.77 6.66 -15.46
CA GLY A 129 11.05 8.09 -15.47
C GLY A 129 9.95 8.97 -14.88
N VAL A 130 8.99 8.39 -14.15
CA VAL A 130 7.98 9.17 -13.41
C VAL A 130 8.63 9.67 -12.13
N PRO A 131 8.90 11.00 -11.98
CA PRO A 131 9.74 11.50 -10.88
C PRO A 131 9.23 11.14 -9.50
N GLU A 132 7.93 11.25 -9.26
CA GLU A 132 7.37 10.98 -7.92
C GLU A 132 7.34 9.49 -7.61
N ASN A 133 7.15 8.63 -8.61
CA ASN A 133 7.25 7.19 -8.42
C ASN A 133 8.69 6.81 -8.04
N GLU A 134 9.67 7.39 -8.71
CA GLU A 134 11.08 7.15 -8.40
C GLU A 134 11.45 7.69 -7.03
N ARG A 135 10.87 8.82 -6.63
CA ARG A 135 11.09 9.36 -5.28
C ARG A 135 10.55 8.39 -4.22
N CYS A 136 9.35 7.85 -4.44
CA CYS A 136 8.78 6.85 -3.53
C CYS A 136 9.67 5.62 -3.42
N ASP A 137 10.23 5.15 -4.53
CA ASP A 137 11.15 4.03 -4.52
C ASP A 137 12.38 4.32 -3.66
N ARG A 138 12.99 5.49 -3.83
CA ARG A 138 14.14 5.89 -3.02
C ARG A 138 13.79 5.98 -1.54
N LEU A 139 12.64 6.53 -1.21
CA LEU A 139 12.17 6.58 0.18
C LEU A 139 11.98 5.18 0.76
N ALA A 140 11.38 4.29 0.00
CA ALA A 140 11.12 2.91 0.42
C ALA A 140 12.42 2.15 0.65
N VAL A 141 13.35 2.23 -0.29
CA VAL A 141 14.66 1.55 -0.18
C VAL A 141 15.45 2.09 0.99
N ALA A 142 15.51 3.40 1.15
CA ALA A 142 16.22 4.02 2.27
C ALA A 142 15.61 3.60 3.61
N ALA A 143 14.31 3.51 3.70
CA ALA A 143 13.64 3.04 4.92
C ALA A 143 14.00 1.58 5.23
N ALA A 144 14.02 0.73 4.20
CA ALA A 144 14.38 -0.69 4.36
C ALA A 144 15.80 -0.90 4.82
N GLN A 145 16.68 0.06 4.56
CA GLN A 145 18.10 -0.01 4.93
C GLN A 145 18.43 0.51 6.34
N GLN A 146 17.43 1.04 7.05
CA GLN A 146 17.65 1.59 8.38
C GLN A 146 17.97 0.49 9.40
N PRO A 147 18.80 0.78 10.42
CA PRO A 147 19.01 -0.15 11.52
C PRO A 147 17.79 -0.20 12.44
N ASP A 148 17.70 -1.27 13.23
CA ASP A 148 16.71 -1.39 14.31
C ASP A 148 15.26 -1.25 13.85
N LEU A 149 14.95 -1.78 12.67
CA LEU A 149 13.59 -1.75 12.15
C LEU A 149 12.64 -2.57 13.02
N PRO A 150 11.39 -2.11 13.19
CA PRO A 150 10.38 -2.84 13.94
C PRO A 150 9.94 -4.10 13.21
N ALA A 151 9.24 -4.97 13.94
CA ALA A 151 8.59 -6.12 13.35
C ALA A 151 7.35 -5.71 12.57
N ASP A 152 7.09 -6.37 11.46
CA ASP A 152 5.80 -6.32 10.79
C ASP A 152 4.92 -7.37 11.45
N HIS A 153 4.12 -6.96 12.43
CA HIS A 153 3.32 -7.87 13.23
C HIS A 153 2.26 -8.62 12.43
N GLY A 154 1.89 -8.09 11.27
CA GLY A 154 0.92 -8.73 10.39
C GLY A 154 1.53 -9.80 9.49
N TYR A 155 2.84 -9.96 9.49
CA TYR A 155 3.53 -10.92 8.63
C TYR A 155 4.13 -12.05 9.45
N THR A 156 3.96 -13.29 8.97
CA THR A 156 4.67 -14.45 9.51
C THR A 156 5.45 -15.15 8.40
N ALA A 157 6.52 -15.84 8.77
CA ALA A 157 7.36 -16.53 7.80
C ALA A 157 6.61 -17.62 7.04
N GLU A 158 5.53 -18.17 7.60
CA GLU A 158 4.70 -19.17 6.94
C GLU A 158 3.64 -18.56 6.01
N GLY A 159 3.58 -17.22 5.92
CA GLY A 159 2.62 -16.57 5.06
C GLY A 159 1.99 -15.36 5.69
N GLN A 160 0.66 -15.30 5.80
CA GLN A 160 -0.09 -14.10 6.08
C GLN A 160 -0.85 -14.19 7.39
N VAL A 161 -1.11 -13.01 7.96
CA VAL A 161 -2.03 -12.87 9.09
C VAL A 161 -3.41 -13.37 8.67
N GLY A 162 -4.08 -14.07 9.58
CA GLY A 162 -5.39 -14.62 9.30
C GLY A 162 -5.35 -15.90 8.46
N SER A 163 -4.19 -16.30 7.99
CA SER A 163 -4.03 -17.57 7.28
C SER A 163 -3.97 -18.76 8.23
N ARG A 164 -3.93 -18.52 9.52
CA ARG A 164 -3.89 -19.58 10.50
C ARG A 164 -5.21 -20.31 10.55
N PRO A 165 -5.19 -21.63 10.40
CA PRO A 165 -6.34 -22.41 10.80
C PRO A 165 -6.49 -22.28 12.31
N ILE A 166 -7.65 -22.16 12.72
CA ILE A 166 -7.96 -22.17 14.16
C ILE A 166 -8.14 -23.59 14.62
#